data_ca6d88cc14e2a19f78c919f94e13a311
#
_entry.id   ca6d88cc14e2a19f78c919f94e13a311
#
_cell.length_a   1.000
_cell.length_b   1.000
_cell.length_c   1.000
_cell.angle_alpha   90.00
_cell.angle_beta   90.00
_cell.angle_gamma   90.00
#
_symmetry.space_group_name_H-M   'P 1'
#
loop_
_entity.id
_entity.type
_entity.pdbx_description
1 polymer ?
#
loop_
_entity_poly.entity_id
_entity_poly.type
_entity_poly.pdbx_seq_one_letter_code
_entity_poly.pdbx_strand_id
1 'polypeptide(L)'
;RHYAHTGMVGLDGHKMSKSRGNLVLVSKLRAAGVDPNAIRLAILDNHYRSDWFWTDDLLHKADARLETYRHAIAAATGDDTEGAVKTLDKVREYLADDLNAPEALKALDAWAIDALTRAQTTSTSAAAPMGGAELIRDILAARLGVTL
;
A
#
# COMPACT_ATOMS: atom_id res chain seq x y z
N ARG A 1 5.15 25.49 17.03
CA ARG A 1 4.51 25.20 15.73
C ARG A 1 5.52 24.40 14.91
N HIS A 2 5.06 23.35 14.26
CA HIS A 2 5.88 22.54 13.37
C HIS A 2 5.35 22.73 11.95
N TYR A 3 6.26 22.78 10.98
CA TYR A 3 5.94 22.88 9.56
C TYR A 3 6.51 21.66 8.86
N ALA A 4 5.72 21.01 8.02
CA ALA A 4 6.15 19.95 7.16
C ALA A 4 5.96 20.39 5.70
N HIS A 5 6.94 20.09 4.87
CA HIS A 5 6.88 20.34 3.44
C HIS A 5 6.95 19.01 2.69
N THR A 6 6.11 18.87 1.68
CA THR A 6 6.14 17.71 0.79
C THR A 6 6.97 18.00 -0.45
N GLY A 7 7.54 16.95 -1.02
CA GLY A 7 8.11 16.99 -2.37
C GLY A 7 7.03 17.32 -3.40
N MET A 8 7.45 17.64 -4.59
CA MET A 8 6.60 18.06 -5.69
C MET A 8 6.13 16.87 -6.50
N VAL A 9 4.83 16.84 -6.83
CA VAL A 9 4.29 15.85 -7.76
C VAL A 9 4.20 16.49 -9.15
N GLY A 10 4.88 15.90 -10.12
CA GLY A 10 4.84 16.31 -11.51
C GLY A 10 4.01 15.36 -12.38
N LEU A 11 3.80 15.77 -13.62
CA LEU A 11 3.22 14.97 -14.71
C LEU A 11 4.00 15.26 -15.99
N ASP A 12 4.38 14.21 -16.72
CA ASP A 12 5.10 14.30 -18.01
C ASP A 12 6.36 15.19 -17.95
N GLY A 13 7.15 15.02 -16.88
CA GLY A 13 8.39 15.77 -16.67
C GLY A 13 8.20 17.22 -16.21
N HIS A 14 6.96 17.64 -15.95
CA HIS A 14 6.65 19.02 -15.57
C HIS A 14 5.87 19.09 -14.25
N LYS A 15 6.05 20.22 -13.54
CA LYS A 15 5.21 20.54 -12.38
C LYS A 15 3.74 20.62 -12.80
N MET A 16 2.86 19.97 -12.05
CA MET A 16 1.42 20.14 -12.18
C MET A 16 1.00 21.58 -11.87
N SER A 17 0.21 22.21 -12.75
CA SER A 17 -0.35 23.54 -12.47
C SER A 17 -1.68 23.73 -13.18
N LYS A 18 -2.54 24.57 -12.60
CA LYS A 18 -3.84 24.91 -13.18
C LYS A 18 -3.69 25.60 -14.53
N SER A 19 -2.69 26.47 -14.67
CA SER A 19 -2.44 27.23 -15.91
C SER A 19 -2.00 26.36 -17.08
N ARG A 20 -1.37 25.22 -16.79
CA ARG A 20 -0.97 24.24 -17.82
C ARG A 20 -2.06 23.21 -18.11
N GLY A 21 -3.10 23.13 -17.30
CA GLY A 21 -4.17 22.14 -17.45
C GLY A 21 -3.74 20.67 -17.20
N ASN A 22 -2.53 20.46 -16.67
CA ASN A 22 -1.92 19.14 -16.48
C ASN A 22 -2.11 18.60 -15.04
N LEU A 23 -3.28 18.81 -14.45
CA LEU A 23 -3.59 18.31 -13.10
C LEU A 23 -4.16 16.90 -13.16
N VAL A 24 -3.56 15.99 -12.40
CA VAL A 24 -4.21 14.72 -12.04
C VAL A 24 -5.16 14.99 -10.88
N LEU A 25 -6.44 14.84 -11.12
CA LEU A 25 -7.48 15.09 -10.12
C LEU A 25 -8.01 13.77 -9.57
N VAL A 26 -7.92 13.56 -8.27
CA VAL A 26 -8.46 12.38 -7.57
C VAL A 26 -9.95 12.18 -7.89
N SER A 27 -10.71 13.26 -8.00
CA SER A 27 -12.13 13.20 -8.37
C SER A 27 -12.35 12.59 -9.76
N LYS A 28 -11.47 12.88 -10.73
CA LYS A 28 -11.55 12.29 -12.07
C LYS A 28 -11.17 10.80 -12.05
N LEU A 29 -10.12 10.43 -11.31
CA LEU A 29 -9.75 9.02 -11.15
C LEU A 29 -10.89 8.21 -10.53
N ARG A 30 -11.52 8.73 -9.48
CA ARG A 30 -12.69 8.10 -8.86
C ARG A 30 -13.88 8.00 -9.80
N ALA A 31 -14.16 9.04 -10.57
CA ALA A 31 -15.24 9.03 -11.56
C ALA A 31 -14.98 8.03 -12.70
N ALA A 32 -13.70 7.74 -12.98
CA ALA A 32 -13.28 6.69 -13.92
C ALA A 32 -13.29 5.28 -13.31
N GLY A 33 -13.74 5.11 -12.06
CA GLY A 33 -13.85 3.82 -11.40
C GLY A 33 -12.57 3.31 -10.71
N VAL A 34 -11.53 4.15 -10.60
CA VAL A 34 -10.30 3.76 -9.90
C VAL A 34 -10.55 3.60 -8.41
N ASP A 35 -10.10 2.47 -7.84
CA ASP A 35 -10.22 2.20 -6.41
C ASP A 35 -9.46 3.27 -5.60
N PRO A 36 -10.12 3.94 -4.64
CA PRO A 36 -9.45 4.93 -3.77
C PRO A 36 -8.24 4.37 -3.01
N ASN A 37 -8.23 3.08 -2.69
CA ASN A 37 -7.11 2.43 -2.03
C ASN A 37 -5.90 2.28 -2.96
N ALA A 38 -6.12 2.00 -4.25
CA ALA A 38 -5.04 2.00 -5.25
C ALA A 38 -4.44 3.39 -5.41
N ILE A 39 -5.26 4.46 -5.46
CA ILE A 39 -4.77 5.84 -5.50
C ILE A 39 -3.90 6.14 -4.27
N ARG A 40 -4.33 5.71 -3.08
CA ARG A 40 -3.58 5.88 -1.84
C ARG A 40 -2.26 5.13 -1.86
N LEU A 41 -2.24 3.88 -2.30
CA LEU A 41 -1.02 3.07 -2.43
C LEU A 41 -0.04 3.69 -3.43
N ALA A 42 -0.52 4.23 -4.56
CA ALA A 42 0.31 4.95 -5.53
C ALA A 42 1.02 6.16 -4.90
N ILE A 43 0.35 6.90 -4.03
CA ILE A 43 0.94 8.03 -3.31
C ILE A 43 1.95 7.54 -2.27
N LEU A 44 1.60 6.52 -1.47
CA LEU A 44 2.45 5.97 -0.41
C LEU A 44 3.68 5.24 -0.93
N ASP A 45 3.71 4.83 -2.19
CA ASP A 45 4.89 4.22 -2.83
C ASP A 45 6.04 5.23 -3.04
N ASN A 46 5.78 6.50 -2.77
CA ASN A 46 6.75 7.58 -2.85
C ASN A 46 6.96 8.21 -1.47
N HIS A 47 8.21 8.52 -1.13
CA HIS A 47 8.49 9.22 0.11
C HIS A 47 7.96 10.66 0.03
N TYR A 48 7.26 11.12 1.06
CA TYR A 48 6.56 12.41 1.04
C TYR A 48 7.46 13.63 0.78
N ARG A 49 8.75 13.55 1.12
CA ARG A 49 9.73 14.64 0.88
C ARG A 49 10.39 14.58 -0.50
N SER A 50 10.25 13.49 -1.23
CA SER A 50 10.88 13.32 -2.55
C SER A 50 9.99 13.92 -3.64
N ASP A 51 10.60 14.55 -4.62
CA ASP A 51 9.91 14.89 -5.86
C ASP A 51 9.67 13.63 -6.69
N TRP A 52 8.48 13.49 -7.26
CA TRP A 52 8.14 12.35 -8.09
C TRP A 52 7.12 12.73 -9.19
N PHE A 53 6.95 11.85 -10.15
CA PHE A 53 6.04 12.06 -11.25
C PHE A 53 4.90 11.06 -11.20
N TRP A 54 3.68 11.56 -11.38
CA TRP A 54 2.53 10.72 -11.62
C TRP A 54 2.64 10.07 -12.99
N THR A 55 2.42 8.76 -13.07
CA THR A 55 2.36 7.97 -14.31
C THR A 55 1.21 6.97 -14.21
N ASP A 56 0.67 6.55 -15.36
CA ASP A 56 -0.35 5.50 -15.38
C ASP A 56 0.23 4.16 -14.89
N ASP A 57 1.51 3.89 -15.16
CA ASP A 57 2.23 2.72 -14.66
C ASP A 57 2.27 2.66 -13.13
N LEU A 58 2.44 3.80 -12.46
CA LEU A 58 2.40 3.88 -11.00
C LEU A 58 1.03 3.45 -10.45
N LEU A 59 -0.05 3.88 -11.11
CA LEU A 59 -1.41 3.50 -10.72
C LEU A 59 -1.68 2.01 -10.96
N HIS A 60 -1.26 1.47 -12.10
CA HIS A 60 -1.36 0.03 -12.40
C HIS A 60 -0.60 -0.83 -11.39
N LYS A 61 0.61 -0.43 -10.99
CA LYS A 61 1.38 -1.11 -9.94
C LYS A 61 0.66 -1.08 -8.59
N ALA A 62 0.08 0.06 -8.24
CA ALA A 62 -0.66 0.20 -7.00
C ALA A 62 -1.93 -0.67 -6.98
N ASP A 63 -2.63 -0.78 -8.10
CA ASP A 63 -3.79 -1.64 -8.24
C ASP A 63 -3.41 -3.13 -8.13
N ALA A 64 -2.35 -3.54 -8.82
CA ALA A 64 -1.82 -4.90 -8.70
C ALA A 64 -1.36 -5.25 -7.27
N ARG A 65 -0.74 -4.29 -6.55
CA ARG A 65 -0.37 -4.44 -5.13
C ARG A 65 -1.61 -4.62 -4.26
N LEU A 66 -2.65 -3.82 -4.48
CA LEU A 66 -3.92 -3.91 -3.75
C LEU A 66 -4.55 -5.30 -3.92
N GLU A 67 -4.61 -5.81 -5.15
CA GLU A 67 -5.10 -7.16 -5.42
C GLU A 67 -4.22 -8.25 -4.77
N THR A 68 -2.90 -8.07 -4.77
CA THR A 68 -1.99 -8.97 -4.08
C THR A 68 -2.30 -9.06 -2.58
N TYR A 69 -2.56 -7.93 -1.92
CA TYR A 69 -2.94 -7.91 -0.51
C TYR A 69 -4.29 -8.60 -0.27
N ARG A 70 -5.29 -8.35 -1.11
CA ARG A 70 -6.60 -9.03 -1.05
C ARG A 70 -6.45 -10.54 -1.16
N HIS A 71 -5.70 -10.99 -2.15
CA HIS A 71 -5.44 -12.42 -2.36
C HIS A 71 -4.64 -13.04 -1.22
N ALA A 72 -3.60 -12.36 -0.72
CA ALA A 72 -2.79 -12.87 0.39
C ALA A 72 -3.61 -13.03 1.68
N ILE A 73 -4.46 -12.06 2.00
CA ILE A 73 -5.35 -12.12 3.16
C ILE A 73 -6.40 -13.23 3.02
N ALA A 74 -6.96 -13.39 1.80
CA ALA A 74 -7.94 -14.45 1.53
C ALA A 74 -7.33 -15.84 1.54
N ALA A 75 -6.07 -15.97 1.09
CA ALA A 75 -5.35 -17.23 1.00
C ALA A 75 -4.62 -17.60 2.31
N ALA A 76 -4.45 -16.67 3.24
CA ALA A 76 -3.74 -16.91 4.49
C ALA A 76 -4.46 -18.00 5.30
N THR A 77 -3.76 -19.12 5.50
CA THR A 77 -4.23 -20.28 6.26
C THR A 77 -3.38 -20.45 7.51
N GLY A 78 -4.01 -20.89 8.60
CA GLY A 78 -3.32 -21.13 9.85
C GLY A 78 -2.99 -19.86 10.64
N ASP A 79 -2.39 -20.03 11.80
CA ASP A 79 -2.02 -18.94 12.70
C ASP A 79 -0.63 -18.39 12.33
N ASP A 80 -0.58 -17.39 11.46
CA ASP A 80 0.64 -16.63 11.16
C ASP A 80 0.71 -15.32 11.99
N THR A 81 0.27 -15.38 13.22
CA THR A 81 0.30 -14.21 14.10
C THR A 81 1.72 -13.69 14.29
N GLU A 82 2.73 -14.56 14.38
CA GLU A 82 4.13 -14.16 14.54
C GLU A 82 4.64 -13.37 13.32
N GLY A 83 4.37 -13.83 12.11
CA GLY A 83 4.74 -13.11 10.87
C GLY A 83 4.05 -11.75 10.75
N ALA A 84 2.77 -11.68 11.10
CA ALA A 84 2.01 -10.44 11.11
C ALA A 84 2.52 -9.45 12.17
N VAL A 85 2.88 -9.93 13.39
CA VAL A 85 3.46 -9.08 14.45
C VAL A 85 4.82 -8.52 14.00
N LYS A 86 5.70 -9.34 13.44
CA LYS A 86 6.98 -8.87 12.86
C LYS A 86 6.77 -7.81 11.77
N THR A 87 5.74 -7.98 10.96
CA THR A 87 5.38 -7.00 9.92
C THR A 87 4.88 -5.70 10.54
N LEU A 88 4.06 -5.76 11.58
CA LEU A 88 3.60 -4.58 12.33
C LEU A 88 4.79 -3.80 12.91
N ASP A 89 5.76 -4.49 13.51
CA ASP A 89 6.92 -3.84 14.11
C ASP A 89 7.77 -3.13 13.05
N LYS A 90 8.00 -3.76 11.89
CA LYS A 90 8.68 -3.11 10.75
C LYS A 90 7.91 -1.89 10.23
N VAL A 91 6.59 -2.01 10.06
CA VAL A 91 5.76 -0.89 9.62
C VAL A 91 5.85 0.28 10.61
N ARG A 92 5.84 0.00 11.91
CA ARG A 92 6.01 1.03 12.96
C ARG A 92 7.38 1.67 12.90
N GLU A 93 8.44 0.89 12.76
CA GLU A 93 9.82 1.36 12.64
C GLU A 93 9.97 2.30 11.44
N TYR A 94 9.54 1.89 10.26
CA TYR A 94 9.63 2.71 9.05
C TYR A 94 8.77 3.97 9.12
N LEU A 95 7.57 3.90 9.67
CA LEU A 95 6.74 5.09 9.83
C LEU A 95 7.27 6.05 10.93
N ALA A 96 8.01 5.54 11.91
CA ALA A 96 8.71 6.38 12.89
C ALA A 96 9.99 7.01 12.32
N ASP A 97 10.58 6.39 11.31
CA ASP A 97 11.70 6.94 10.54
C ASP A 97 11.19 7.84 9.41
N ASP A 98 10.85 9.06 9.77
CA ASP A 98 10.45 10.11 8.84
C ASP A 98 9.29 9.73 7.89
N LEU A 99 8.31 9.00 8.40
CA LEU A 99 7.14 8.54 7.62
C LEU A 99 7.53 7.78 6.35
N ASN A 100 8.51 6.90 6.43
CA ASN A 100 9.03 6.11 5.31
C ASN A 100 8.00 5.07 4.84
N ALA A 101 6.92 5.55 4.24
CA ALA A 101 5.84 4.72 3.73
C ALA A 101 6.29 3.72 2.65
N PRO A 102 7.22 4.03 1.72
CA PRO A 102 7.71 3.06 0.77
C PRO A 102 8.31 1.79 1.42
N GLU A 103 9.13 1.94 2.48
CA GLU A 103 9.69 0.79 3.18
C GLU A 103 8.63 0.04 4.01
N ALA A 104 7.67 0.76 4.59
CA ALA A 104 6.52 0.13 5.25
C ALA A 104 5.69 -0.73 4.27
N LEU A 105 5.48 -0.27 3.03
CA LEU A 105 4.82 -1.04 1.99
C LEU A 105 5.63 -2.28 1.59
N LYS A 106 6.95 -2.19 1.46
CA LYS A 106 7.81 -3.35 1.18
C LYS A 106 7.72 -4.43 2.27
N ALA A 107 7.58 -4.04 3.52
CA ALA A 107 7.38 -5.00 4.60
C ALA A 107 6.06 -5.77 4.46
N LEU A 108 4.99 -5.09 4.04
CA LEU A 108 3.68 -5.70 3.75
C LEU A 108 3.73 -6.56 2.48
N ASP A 109 4.44 -6.12 1.43
CA ASP A 109 4.67 -6.91 0.20
C ASP A 109 5.36 -8.24 0.53
N ALA A 110 6.40 -8.21 1.38
CA ALA A 110 7.11 -9.40 1.79
C ALA A 110 6.21 -10.39 2.54
N TRP A 111 5.37 -9.90 3.45
CA TRP A 111 4.38 -10.74 4.12
C TRP A 111 3.38 -11.34 3.12
N ALA A 112 2.87 -10.54 2.18
CA ALA A 112 1.88 -11.01 1.21
C ALA A 112 2.44 -12.12 0.30
N ILE A 113 3.69 -11.96 -0.18
CA ILE A 113 4.38 -12.97 -0.98
C ILE A 113 4.57 -14.27 -0.18
N ASP A 114 5.00 -14.17 1.08
CA ASP A 114 5.17 -15.33 1.95
C ASP A 114 3.84 -16.06 2.23
N ALA A 115 2.77 -15.32 2.52
CA ALA A 115 1.44 -15.88 2.73
C ALA A 115 0.93 -16.64 1.48
N LEU A 116 1.09 -16.06 0.29
CA LEU A 116 0.70 -16.71 -0.97
C LEU A 116 1.55 -17.95 -1.27
N THR A 117 2.85 -17.89 -0.98
CA THR A 117 3.77 -19.03 -1.17
C THR A 117 3.39 -20.18 -0.24
N ARG A 118 3.10 -19.90 1.02
CA ARG A 118 2.63 -20.92 1.97
C ARG A 118 1.29 -21.53 1.55
N ALA A 119 0.35 -20.73 1.08
CA ALA A 119 -0.94 -21.23 0.60
C ALA A 119 -0.79 -22.21 -0.57
N GLN A 120 0.18 -22.01 -1.45
CA GLN A 120 0.48 -22.94 -2.57
C GLN A 120 1.11 -24.24 -2.13
N THR A 121 1.87 -24.25 -1.05
CA THR A 121 2.57 -25.43 -0.53
C THR A 121 1.73 -26.28 0.42
N THR A 122 0.68 -25.69 0.99
CA THR A 122 -0.19 -26.37 1.97
C THR A 122 -1.46 -26.83 1.30
N SER A 123 -1.51 -28.10 0.88
CA SER A 123 -2.68 -28.75 0.23
C SER A 123 -3.83 -29.03 1.20
N THR A 124 -4.06 -28.25 2.23
CA THR A 124 -4.99 -28.62 3.30
C THR A 124 -6.09 -27.57 3.49
N SER A 125 -7.33 -28.05 3.34
CA SER A 125 -8.59 -27.57 3.92
C SER A 125 -8.71 -26.06 4.22
N ALA A 126 -9.71 -25.45 3.62
CA ALA A 126 -10.20 -24.10 3.91
C ALA A 126 -10.52 -23.91 5.41
N ALA A 127 -9.50 -23.60 6.19
CA ALA A 127 -9.70 -23.02 7.52
C ALA A 127 -9.94 -21.52 7.36
N ALA A 128 -10.83 -20.95 8.15
CA ALA A 128 -11.07 -19.51 8.18
C ALA A 128 -9.73 -18.76 8.43
N PRO A 129 -9.54 -17.58 7.83
CA PRO A 129 -8.35 -16.77 8.09
C PRO A 129 -8.25 -16.49 9.59
N MET A 130 -7.13 -16.85 10.19
CA MET A 130 -6.89 -16.71 11.64
C MET A 130 -6.02 -15.49 11.91
N GLY A 131 -6.01 -15.01 13.12
CA GLY A 131 -5.42 -13.79 13.68
C GLY A 131 -4.35 -13.01 12.91
N GLY A 132 -3.44 -13.68 12.21
CA GLY A 132 -2.41 -13.01 11.42
C GLY A 132 -2.95 -12.17 10.25
N ALA A 133 -3.89 -12.72 9.48
CA ALA A 133 -4.50 -12.00 8.35
C ALA A 133 -5.37 -10.81 8.82
N GLU A 134 -6.07 -10.96 9.94
CA GLU A 134 -6.83 -9.87 10.55
C GLU A 134 -5.90 -8.75 11.02
N LEU A 135 -4.79 -9.08 11.68
CA LEU A 135 -3.80 -8.10 12.09
C LEU A 135 -3.22 -7.33 10.90
N ILE A 136 -2.94 -7.98 9.78
CA ILE A 136 -2.48 -7.29 8.56
C ILE A 136 -3.55 -6.36 8.00
N ARG A 137 -4.82 -6.76 8.00
CA ARG A 137 -5.94 -5.90 7.60
C ARG A 137 -6.01 -4.66 8.48
N ASP A 138 -5.85 -4.83 9.79
CA ASP A 138 -5.83 -3.74 10.75
C ASP A 138 -4.62 -2.81 10.54
N ILE A 139 -3.44 -3.36 10.23
CA ILE A 139 -2.24 -2.57 9.90
C ILE A 139 -2.50 -1.70 8.67
N LEU A 140 -3.02 -2.28 7.60
CA LEU A 140 -3.35 -1.57 6.37
C LEU A 140 -4.37 -0.44 6.64
N ALA A 141 -5.43 -0.73 7.37
CA ALA A 141 -6.47 0.26 7.68
C ALA A 141 -5.96 1.34 8.64
N ALA A 142 -5.38 0.96 9.79
CA ALA A 142 -5.05 1.88 10.87
C ALA A 142 -3.76 2.68 10.62
N ARG A 143 -2.78 2.12 9.89
CA ARG A 143 -1.47 2.76 9.68
C ARG A 143 -1.35 3.44 8.32
N LEU A 144 -1.97 2.87 7.30
CA LEU A 144 -1.86 3.37 5.93
C LEU A 144 -3.19 3.90 5.37
N GLY A 145 -4.30 3.69 6.08
CA GLY A 145 -5.63 4.09 5.64
C GLY A 145 -6.12 3.33 4.40
N VAL A 146 -5.63 2.10 4.21
CA VAL A 146 -6.03 1.20 3.13
C VAL A 146 -7.02 0.18 3.68
N THR A 147 -8.24 0.20 3.20
CA THR A 147 -9.32 -0.73 3.60
C THR A 147 -9.54 -1.79 2.53
N LEU A 148 -9.50 -3.06 2.94
CA LEU A 148 -9.64 -4.22 2.04
C LEU A 148 -10.99 -4.91 2.21
#